data_30b1a2614371f1b5cfc0d14c3850b8d9
#
_entry.id   30b1a2614371f1b5cfc0d14c3850b8d9
#
_cell.length_a   1.000
_cell.length_b   1.000
_cell.length_c   1.000
_cell.angle_alpha   90.00
_cell.angle_beta   90.00
_cell.angle_gamma   90.00
#
_symmetry.space_group_name_H-M   'P 1'
#
loop_
_entity.id
_entity.type
_entity.pdbx_description
1 polymer ?
#
loop_
_entity_poly.entity_id
_entity_poly.type
_entity_poly.pdbx_seq_one_letter_code
_entity_poly.pdbx_strand_id
1 'polypeptide(L)'
;MKERTIYLGGGCFWGLQGYIRQIPGIVSTEVGYANGPTTNPSYEDVCHDSGHVEALKVIYDTDILSLDHLIQYFLRAIDPFSINKQGGDEGIQYRTGIYYTDSADKAIIETTLARAQSFESNPFAIEVLPLDNYYSAEEYHQDYLDKNPNGYCHIPLGLSQEPLIDDSAYNKPTEKDLQTLSPQEFEVTQNAATDAPFSHELTDEFKSGLYVDITTGEPLFGSSRKFESHCGWPSFTKPIAKDVIRYYKDNSHGMQRIEVRSRIGNAHLGHVFE
;
A
#
# COMPACT_ATOMS: atom_id res chain seq x y z
N MET A 1 23.00 -4.53 -15.06
CA MET A 1 21.58 -4.17 -15.16
C MET A 1 20.85 -5.40 -15.67
N LYS A 2 19.97 -5.95 -14.87
CA LYS A 2 19.20 -7.16 -15.20
C LYS A 2 17.72 -6.78 -15.21
N GLU A 3 17.26 -6.40 -16.39
CA GLU A 3 15.90 -5.89 -16.58
C GLU A 3 14.87 -7.02 -16.62
N ARG A 4 13.73 -6.78 -16.00
CA ARG A 4 12.53 -7.62 -16.09
C ARG A 4 11.31 -6.75 -16.34
N THR A 5 10.24 -7.38 -16.84
CA THR A 5 9.00 -6.70 -17.19
C THR A 5 7.83 -7.33 -16.46
N ILE A 6 6.96 -6.49 -15.89
CA ILE A 6 5.68 -6.86 -15.29
C ILE A 6 4.60 -5.87 -15.74
N TYR A 7 3.33 -6.27 -15.69
CA TYR A 7 2.20 -5.42 -16.07
C TYR A 7 1.23 -5.30 -14.88
N LEU A 8 0.85 -4.06 -14.55
CA LEU A 8 0.08 -3.73 -13.37
C LEU A 8 -1.20 -3.00 -13.77
N GLY A 9 -2.36 -3.56 -13.43
CA GLY A 9 -3.66 -2.88 -13.48
C GLY A 9 -4.02 -2.37 -12.08
N GLY A 10 -4.40 -1.12 -11.94
CA GLY A 10 -4.69 -0.52 -10.63
C GLY A 10 -5.46 0.79 -10.73
N GLY A 11 -6.61 0.77 -11.38
CA GLY A 11 -7.40 1.97 -11.68
C GLY A 11 -6.83 2.76 -12.86
N CYS A 12 -7.08 4.06 -12.88
CA CYS A 12 -6.57 4.93 -13.93
C CYS A 12 -5.04 4.86 -14.04
N PHE A 13 -4.56 4.45 -15.20
CA PHE A 13 -3.13 4.22 -15.46
C PHE A 13 -2.27 5.49 -15.42
N TRP A 14 -2.84 6.71 -15.53
CA TRP A 14 -2.09 7.95 -15.38
C TRP A 14 -1.49 8.10 -13.98
N GLY A 15 -2.32 7.88 -12.96
CA GLY A 15 -1.89 7.94 -11.57
C GLY A 15 -0.90 6.83 -11.24
N LEU A 16 -1.16 5.61 -11.73
CA LEU A 16 -0.29 4.47 -11.50
C LEU A 16 1.09 4.69 -12.15
N GLN A 17 1.15 5.19 -13.39
CA GLN A 17 2.40 5.56 -14.07
C GLN A 17 3.15 6.64 -13.29
N GLY A 18 2.46 7.74 -12.93
CA GLY A 18 3.06 8.86 -12.22
C GLY A 18 3.65 8.47 -10.87
N TYR A 19 3.07 7.48 -10.20
CA TYR A 19 3.55 6.95 -8.94
C TYR A 19 4.72 5.96 -9.12
N ILE A 20 4.54 4.90 -9.93
CA ILE A 20 5.50 3.81 -10.08
C ILE A 20 6.81 4.29 -10.68
N ARG A 21 6.79 5.18 -11.68
CA ARG A 21 8.00 5.68 -12.34
C ARG A 21 8.99 6.39 -11.42
N GLN A 22 8.55 6.85 -10.25
CA GLN A 22 9.39 7.54 -9.26
C GLN A 22 10.15 6.58 -8.35
N ILE A 23 9.84 5.28 -8.37
CA ILE A 23 10.43 4.29 -7.48
C ILE A 23 11.84 3.96 -7.96
N PRO A 24 12.86 3.99 -7.08
CA PRO A 24 14.22 3.60 -7.44
C PRO A 24 14.28 2.17 -8.00
N GLY A 25 14.95 1.99 -9.14
CA GLY A 25 15.04 0.71 -9.84
C GLY A 25 14.05 0.56 -10.99
N ILE A 26 13.09 1.47 -11.16
CA ILE A 26 12.26 1.53 -12.37
C ILE A 26 13.09 2.11 -13.51
N VAL A 27 13.14 1.37 -14.62
CA VAL A 27 13.89 1.73 -15.84
C VAL A 27 12.99 2.51 -16.80
N SER A 28 11.79 1.99 -17.06
CA SER A 28 10.80 2.65 -17.91
C SER A 28 9.39 2.15 -17.63
N THR A 29 8.40 2.96 -18.01
CA THR A 29 6.98 2.64 -17.91
C THR A 29 6.26 3.02 -19.20
N GLU A 30 5.21 2.27 -19.54
CA GLU A 30 4.35 2.53 -20.70
C GLU A 30 2.91 2.20 -20.30
N VAL A 31 1.95 3.10 -20.55
CA VAL A 31 0.53 2.81 -20.31
C VAL A 31 -0.10 2.15 -21.53
N GLY A 32 -1.05 1.24 -21.29
CA GLY A 32 -1.68 0.49 -22.36
C GLY A 32 -2.91 -0.31 -21.89
N TYR A 33 -3.36 -1.20 -22.74
CA TYR A 33 -4.54 -2.01 -22.56
C TYR A 33 -4.17 -3.50 -22.59
N ALA A 34 -4.53 -4.24 -21.55
CA ALA A 34 -4.12 -5.63 -21.37
C ALA A 34 -5.30 -6.59 -21.20
N ASN A 35 -5.06 -7.86 -21.51
CA ASN A 35 -5.91 -9.01 -21.17
C ASN A 35 -7.38 -8.82 -21.53
N GLY A 36 -7.66 -8.26 -22.70
CA GLY A 36 -9.00 -8.18 -23.26
C GLY A 36 -9.16 -9.06 -24.50
N PRO A 37 -10.40 -9.33 -24.93
CA PRO A 37 -10.69 -10.27 -26.00
C PRO A 37 -10.48 -9.73 -27.41
N THR A 38 -10.34 -8.41 -27.59
CA THR A 38 -10.22 -7.78 -28.90
C THR A 38 -8.76 -7.42 -29.21
N THR A 39 -8.44 -7.24 -30.48
CA THR A 39 -7.11 -6.84 -30.94
C THR A 39 -7.07 -5.33 -31.14
N ASN A 40 -5.99 -4.69 -30.68
CA ASN A 40 -5.68 -3.29 -30.88
C ASN A 40 -6.87 -2.34 -30.56
N PRO A 41 -7.40 -2.40 -29.31
CA PRO A 41 -8.53 -1.56 -28.93
C PRO A 41 -8.09 -0.09 -28.89
N SER A 42 -9.02 0.81 -29.22
CA SER A 42 -8.89 2.24 -28.92
C SER A 42 -9.28 2.53 -27.47
N TYR A 43 -8.91 3.71 -26.97
CA TYR A 43 -9.38 4.18 -25.66
C TYR A 43 -10.91 4.19 -25.56
N GLU A 44 -11.59 4.60 -26.62
CA GLU A 44 -13.06 4.60 -26.68
C GLU A 44 -13.63 3.20 -26.50
N ASP A 45 -13.05 2.18 -27.15
CA ASP A 45 -13.46 0.78 -26.96
C ASP A 45 -13.29 0.33 -25.51
N VAL A 46 -12.18 0.70 -24.87
CA VAL A 46 -11.90 0.34 -23.47
C VAL A 46 -12.88 1.01 -22.52
N CYS A 47 -13.26 2.25 -22.76
CA CYS A 47 -14.29 2.95 -21.99
C CYS A 47 -15.70 2.36 -22.18
N HIS A 48 -15.94 1.59 -23.26
CA HIS A 48 -17.22 0.94 -23.55
C HIS A 48 -17.18 -0.58 -23.32
N ASP A 49 -16.51 -0.99 -22.23
CA ASP A 49 -16.49 -2.38 -21.76
C ASP A 49 -15.90 -3.40 -22.76
N SER A 50 -14.82 -3.04 -23.46
CA SER A 50 -14.12 -3.98 -24.36
C SER A 50 -13.52 -5.20 -23.64
N GLY A 51 -13.53 -5.20 -22.32
CA GLY A 51 -12.95 -6.27 -21.50
C GLY A 51 -11.44 -6.10 -21.21
N HIS A 52 -10.78 -5.12 -21.84
CA HIS A 52 -9.40 -4.78 -21.54
C HIS A 52 -9.29 -4.06 -20.19
N VAL A 53 -8.12 -4.21 -19.53
CA VAL A 53 -7.75 -3.44 -18.35
C VAL A 53 -6.79 -2.31 -18.74
N GLU A 54 -6.97 -1.13 -18.15
CA GLU A 54 -5.93 -0.11 -18.14
C GLU A 54 -4.74 -0.63 -17.37
N ALA A 55 -3.61 -0.81 -18.04
CA ALA A 55 -2.43 -1.44 -17.48
C ALA A 55 -1.17 -0.63 -17.70
N LEU A 56 -0.30 -0.67 -16.72
CA LEU A 56 1.04 -0.12 -16.77
C LEU A 56 2.05 -1.24 -17.03
N LYS A 57 2.74 -1.20 -18.17
CA LYS A 57 3.94 -1.99 -18.41
C LYS A 57 5.09 -1.36 -17.64
N VAL A 58 5.77 -2.14 -16.83
CA VAL A 58 6.87 -1.70 -15.98
C VAL A 58 8.12 -2.50 -16.32
N ILE A 59 9.19 -1.81 -16.70
CA ILE A 59 10.52 -2.38 -16.84
C ILE A 59 11.34 -1.93 -15.62
N TYR A 60 11.93 -2.87 -14.89
CA TYR A 60 12.67 -2.61 -13.67
C TYR A 60 13.99 -3.40 -13.61
N ASP A 61 14.99 -2.82 -12.91
CA ASP A 61 16.30 -3.44 -12.70
C ASP A 61 16.28 -4.27 -11.41
N THR A 62 16.39 -5.59 -11.57
CA THR A 62 16.36 -6.53 -10.44
C THR A 62 17.55 -6.46 -9.51
N ASP A 63 18.64 -5.78 -9.92
CA ASP A 63 19.79 -5.53 -9.05
C ASP A 63 19.49 -4.41 -8.02
N ILE A 64 18.43 -3.60 -8.24
CA ILE A 64 18.02 -2.47 -7.39
C ILE A 64 16.67 -2.72 -6.73
N LEU A 65 15.69 -3.24 -7.48
CA LEU A 65 14.31 -3.43 -7.04
C LEU A 65 13.85 -4.87 -7.31
N SER A 66 13.54 -5.62 -6.26
CA SER A 66 12.97 -6.96 -6.41
C SER A 66 11.49 -6.90 -6.83
N LEU A 67 10.97 -7.97 -7.45
CA LEU A 67 9.53 -8.06 -7.77
C LEU A 67 8.67 -8.00 -6.50
N ASP A 68 9.12 -8.63 -5.42
CA ASP A 68 8.44 -8.58 -4.11
C ASP A 68 8.28 -7.14 -3.64
N HIS A 69 9.35 -6.33 -3.63
CA HIS A 69 9.30 -4.93 -3.23
C HIS A 69 8.46 -4.09 -4.19
N LEU A 70 8.53 -4.34 -5.51
CA LEU A 70 7.68 -3.63 -6.48
C LEU A 70 6.18 -3.88 -6.20
N ILE A 71 5.81 -5.11 -5.84
CA ILE A 71 4.43 -5.45 -5.48
C ILE A 71 4.02 -4.76 -4.16
N GLN A 72 4.91 -4.66 -3.17
CA GLN A 72 4.62 -3.92 -1.94
C GLN A 72 4.37 -2.42 -2.23
N TYR A 73 5.17 -1.80 -3.11
CA TYR A 73 4.90 -0.44 -3.59
C TYR A 73 3.56 -0.34 -4.34
N PHE A 74 3.24 -1.32 -5.18
CA PHE A 74 1.97 -1.35 -5.90
C PHE A 74 0.78 -1.43 -4.93
N LEU A 75 0.82 -2.32 -3.93
CA LEU A 75 -0.22 -2.45 -2.91
C LEU A 75 -0.44 -1.15 -2.11
N ARG A 76 0.61 -0.34 -1.91
CA ARG A 76 0.50 0.97 -1.25
C ARG A 76 -0.33 1.97 -2.06
N ALA A 77 -0.34 1.83 -3.38
CA ALA A 77 -0.99 2.77 -4.29
C ALA A 77 -2.48 2.49 -4.51
N ILE A 78 -2.92 1.25 -4.32
CA ILE A 78 -4.27 0.78 -4.64
C ILE A 78 -5.11 0.48 -3.39
N ASP A 79 -6.41 0.30 -3.59
CA ASP A 79 -7.30 -0.40 -2.66
C ASP A 79 -7.40 -1.87 -3.11
N PRO A 80 -6.76 -2.82 -2.40
CA PRO A 80 -6.71 -4.21 -2.83
C PRO A 80 -8.03 -4.96 -2.69
N PHE A 81 -9.03 -4.38 -2.02
CA PHE A 81 -10.35 -4.97 -1.79
C PHE A 81 -11.38 -4.54 -2.83
N SER A 82 -11.08 -3.50 -3.61
CA SER A 82 -12.02 -2.88 -4.52
C SER A 82 -12.15 -3.69 -5.82
N ILE A 83 -13.37 -4.00 -6.20
CA ILE A 83 -13.70 -4.74 -7.43
C ILE A 83 -14.06 -3.75 -8.53
N ASN A 84 -13.36 -3.82 -9.67
CA ASN A 84 -13.59 -2.96 -10.84
C ASN A 84 -13.63 -1.46 -10.53
N LYS A 85 -12.87 -1.03 -9.53
CA LYS A 85 -12.88 0.35 -9.06
C LYS A 85 -11.59 0.70 -8.34
N GLN A 86 -11.09 1.93 -8.56
CA GLN A 86 -10.05 2.53 -7.74
C GLN A 86 -10.32 4.03 -7.57
N GLY A 87 -10.40 4.48 -6.31
CA GLY A 87 -10.79 5.86 -6.03
C GLY A 87 -12.16 6.23 -6.60
N GLY A 88 -12.21 7.23 -7.46
CA GLY A 88 -13.43 7.65 -8.17
C GLY A 88 -13.70 6.93 -9.50
N ASP A 89 -12.73 6.15 -9.99
CA ASP A 89 -12.80 5.48 -11.28
C ASP A 89 -13.50 4.12 -11.14
N GLU A 90 -14.61 3.90 -11.85
CA GLU A 90 -15.43 2.70 -11.78
C GLU A 90 -15.68 2.13 -13.18
N GLY A 91 -15.44 0.83 -13.35
CA GLY A 91 -15.56 0.10 -14.60
C GLY A 91 -14.60 -1.08 -14.64
N ILE A 92 -14.88 -2.07 -15.51
CA ILE A 92 -14.08 -3.29 -15.66
C ILE A 92 -12.62 -2.97 -16.06
N GLN A 93 -12.39 -1.87 -16.77
CA GLN A 93 -11.06 -1.41 -17.17
C GLN A 93 -10.21 -0.98 -15.98
N TYR A 94 -10.80 -0.62 -14.85
CA TYR A 94 -10.10 -0.19 -13.62
C TYR A 94 -9.91 -1.31 -12.60
N ARG A 95 -10.14 -2.57 -13.02
CA ARG A 95 -9.89 -3.72 -12.13
C ARG A 95 -8.42 -3.84 -11.78
N THR A 96 -8.16 -4.37 -10.61
CA THR A 96 -6.80 -4.55 -10.10
C THR A 96 -6.23 -5.89 -10.55
N GLY A 97 -5.01 -5.89 -11.08
CA GLY A 97 -4.35 -7.11 -11.53
C GLY A 97 -2.84 -6.98 -11.66
N ILE A 98 -2.16 -8.11 -11.57
CA ILE A 98 -0.73 -8.30 -11.85
C ILE A 98 -0.61 -9.35 -12.94
N TYR A 99 -0.08 -8.95 -14.09
CA TYR A 99 0.01 -9.81 -15.26
C TYR A 99 1.46 -10.11 -15.58
N TYR A 100 1.84 -11.39 -15.58
CA TYR A 100 3.22 -11.84 -15.74
C TYR A 100 3.45 -12.48 -17.12
N THR A 101 4.67 -12.34 -17.63
CA THR A 101 5.13 -13.01 -18.87
C THR A 101 6.02 -14.21 -18.58
N ASP A 102 6.64 -14.25 -17.40
CA ASP A 102 7.48 -15.37 -16.94
C ASP A 102 6.74 -16.11 -15.81
N SER A 103 6.52 -17.42 -16.00
CA SER A 103 5.85 -18.27 -15.01
C SER A 103 6.59 -18.33 -13.66
N ALA A 104 7.88 -18.04 -13.61
CA ALA A 104 8.65 -17.94 -12.38
C ALA A 104 8.19 -16.75 -11.49
N ASP A 105 7.67 -15.68 -12.11
CA ASP A 105 7.17 -14.53 -11.37
C ASP A 105 5.87 -14.83 -10.61
N LYS A 106 5.07 -15.78 -11.12
CA LYS A 106 3.81 -16.16 -10.47
C LYS A 106 4.00 -16.54 -9.02
N ALA A 107 4.98 -17.38 -8.72
CA ALA A 107 5.22 -17.82 -7.34
C ALA A 107 5.63 -16.67 -6.41
N ILE A 108 6.41 -15.71 -6.90
CA ILE A 108 6.80 -14.51 -6.16
C ILE A 108 5.55 -13.66 -5.88
N ILE A 109 4.74 -13.39 -6.92
CA ILE A 109 3.52 -12.59 -6.83
C ILE A 109 2.56 -13.20 -5.79
N GLU A 110 2.26 -14.50 -5.93
CA GLU A 110 1.34 -15.21 -5.03
C GLU A 110 1.86 -15.23 -3.58
N THR A 111 3.16 -15.41 -3.38
CA THR A 111 3.77 -15.40 -2.03
C THR A 111 3.67 -14.01 -1.40
N THR A 112 3.99 -12.95 -2.14
CA THR A 112 3.91 -11.56 -1.66
C THR A 112 2.47 -11.19 -1.31
N LEU A 113 1.52 -11.50 -2.20
CA LEU A 113 0.10 -11.22 -1.95
C LEU A 113 -0.44 -12.04 -0.78
N ALA A 114 -0.08 -13.31 -0.63
CA ALA A 114 -0.50 -14.14 0.49
C ALA A 114 0.03 -13.62 1.83
N ARG A 115 1.28 -13.13 1.86
CA ARG A 115 1.86 -12.49 3.03
C ARG A 115 1.09 -11.22 3.40
N ALA A 116 0.89 -10.31 2.46
CA ALA A 116 0.14 -9.08 2.68
C ALA A 116 -1.33 -9.37 3.09
N GLN A 117 -1.98 -10.35 2.41
CA GLN A 117 -3.32 -10.80 2.74
C GLN A 117 -3.41 -11.36 4.18
N SER A 118 -2.35 -11.97 4.68
CA SER A 118 -2.36 -12.54 6.03
C SER A 118 -2.57 -11.48 7.13
N PHE A 119 -2.30 -10.23 6.85
CA PHE A 119 -2.50 -9.09 7.77
C PHE A 119 -3.90 -8.47 7.66
N GLU A 120 -4.73 -8.93 6.73
CA GLU A 120 -6.04 -8.37 6.43
C GLU A 120 -7.16 -9.39 6.71
N SER A 121 -8.33 -8.87 7.08
CA SER A 121 -9.52 -9.71 7.35
C SER A 121 -10.34 -9.99 6.09
N ASN A 122 -10.33 -9.06 5.12
CA ASN A 122 -11.08 -9.20 3.88
C ASN A 122 -10.19 -9.75 2.76
N PRO A 123 -10.70 -10.56 1.84
CA PRO A 123 -9.94 -11.08 0.73
C PRO A 123 -9.57 -9.97 -0.26
N PHE A 124 -8.37 -10.05 -0.84
CA PHE A 124 -7.97 -9.16 -1.92
C PHE A 124 -8.73 -9.49 -3.21
N ALA A 125 -9.08 -8.44 -3.95
CA ALA A 125 -9.73 -8.51 -5.27
C ALA A 125 -8.70 -8.21 -6.38
N ILE A 126 -7.56 -8.92 -6.35
CA ILE A 126 -6.44 -8.72 -7.28
C ILE A 126 -6.33 -9.94 -8.20
N GLU A 127 -6.40 -9.72 -9.51
CA GLU A 127 -6.13 -10.77 -10.49
C GLU A 127 -4.63 -11.09 -10.55
N VAL A 128 -4.27 -12.38 -10.64
CA VAL A 128 -2.90 -12.84 -10.91
C VAL A 128 -2.96 -13.78 -12.11
N LEU A 129 -2.68 -13.27 -13.28
CA LEU A 129 -2.86 -13.99 -14.54
C LEU A 129 -1.63 -13.85 -15.45
N PRO A 130 -1.38 -14.81 -16.36
CA PRO A 130 -0.44 -14.57 -17.44
C PRO A 130 -0.92 -13.39 -18.29
N LEU A 131 0.03 -12.70 -18.90
CA LEU A 131 -0.28 -11.68 -19.91
C LEU A 131 -0.64 -12.37 -21.21
N ASP A 132 -1.89 -12.25 -21.64
CA ASP A 132 -2.36 -12.79 -22.93
C ASP A 132 -2.07 -11.81 -24.08
N ASN A 133 -2.32 -10.54 -23.86
CA ASN A 133 -2.07 -9.47 -24.83
C ASN A 133 -1.84 -8.14 -24.14
N TYR A 134 -1.14 -7.25 -24.85
CA TYR A 134 -0.93 -5.86 -24.43
C TYR A 134 -0.82 -4.97 -25.66
N TYR A 135 -1.51 -3.85 -25.63
CA TYR A 135 -1.50 -2.83 -26.67
C TYR A 135 -1.15 -1.49 -26.03
N SER A 136 -0.13 -0.82 -26.56
CA SER A 136 0.26 0.52 -26.08
C SER A 136 -0.91 1.49 -26.27
N ALA A 137 -1.23 2.26 -25.25
CA ALA A 137 -2.21 3.31 -25.35
C ALA A 137 -1.68 4.47 -26.20
N GLU A 138 -2.58 5.30 -26.68
CA GLU A 138 -2.30 6.45 -27.52
C GLU A 138 -1.29 7.41 -26.87
N GLU A 139 -0.48 8.09 -27.68
CA GLU A 139 0.62 8.95 -27.22
C GLU A 139 0.18 10.05 -26.23
N TYR A 140 -1.06 10.52 -26.30
CA TYR A 140 -1.56 11.54 -25.38
C TYR A 140 -1.80 11.00 -23.96
N HIS A 141 -1.88 9.68 -23.77
CA HIS A 141 -1.95 9.04 -22.47
C HIS A 141 -0.58 8.81 -21.83
N GLN A 142 0.48 8.67 -22.63
CA GLN A 142 1.82 8.45 -22.13
C GLN A 142 2.31 9.67 -21.35
N ASP A 143 2.86 9.45 -20.14
CA ASP A 143 3.38 10.50 -19.28
C ASP A 143 2.38 11.65 -19.01
N TYR A 144 1.09 11.29 -18.88
CA TYR A 144 -0.01 12.24 -18.83
C TYR A 144 0.15 13.29 -17.73
N LEU A 145 0.56 12.88 -16.51
CA LEU A 145 0.70 13.79 -15.36
C LEU A 145 1.92 14.71 -15.49
N ASP A 146 2.95 14.33 -16.26
CA ASP A 146 4.06 15.24 -16.57
C ASP A 146 3.64 16.31 -17.56
N LYS A 147 2.84 15.92 -18.57
CA LYS A 147 2.26 16.83 -19.56
C LYS A 147 1.16 17.70 -18.96
N ASN A 148 0.46 17.21 -17.92
CA ASN A 148 -0.68 17.83 -17.26
C ASN A 148 -0.53 17.79 -15.73
N PRO A 149 0.30 18.64 -15.09
CA PRO A 149 0.59 18.58 -13.66
C PRO A 149 -0.62 18.75 -12.72
N ASN A 150 -1.70 19.36 -13.22
CA ASN A 150 -2.97 19.50 -12.51
C ASN A 150 -4.03 18.46 -12.95
N GLY A 151 -3.62 17.44 -13.70
CA GLY A 151 -4.50 16.39 -14.19
C GLY A 151 -5.05 15.54 -13.04
N TYR A 152 -6.14 14.83 -13.35
CA TYR A 152 -6.75 13.92 -12.38
C TYR A 152 -5.78 12.81 -11.96
N CYS A 153 -5.69 12.60 -10.64
CA CYS A 153 -4.94 11.49 -10.05
C CYS A 153 -5.59 11.08 -8.73
N HIS A 154 -5.96 9.81 -8.60
CA HIS A 154 -6.49 9.26 -7.35
C HIS A 154 -5.38 8.78 -6.40
N ILE A 155 -4.14 8.64 -6.89
CA ILE A 155 -2.99 8.19 -6.11
C ILE A 155 -2.18 9.39 -5.62
N PRO A 156 -1.97 9.56 -4.31
CA PRO A 156 -1.06 10.58 -3.81
C PRO A 156 0.38 10.28 -4.23
N LEU A 157 0.91 10.95 -5.24
CA LEU A 157 2.24 10.67 -5.81
C LEU A 157 3.38 10.73 -4.78
N GLY A 158 3.23 11.54 -3.73
CA GLY A 158 4.21 11.64 -2.64
C GLY A 158 4.43 10.33 -1.86
N LEU A 159 3.54 9.35 -1.98
CA LEU A 159 3.72 8.02 -1.38
C LEU A 159 4.94 7.28 -1.95
N SER A 160 5.37 7.58 -3.18
CA SER A 160 6.58 7.01 -3.78
C SER A 160 7.87 7.40 -3.04
N GLN A 161 7.84 8.51 -2.31
CA GLN A 161 8.97 9.04 -1.53
C GLN A 161 9.00 8.51 -0.09
N GLU A 162 7.95 7.81 0.36
CA GLU A 162 7.94 7.17 1.66
C GLU A 162 8.80 5.91 1.65
N PRO A 163 9.57 5.63 2.73
CA PRO A 163 10.41 4.45 2.77
C PRO A 163 9.57 3.18 2.63
N LEU A 164 10.07 2.18 1.92
CA LEU A 164 9.50 0.86 1.96
C LEU A 164 9.89 0.20 3.29
N ILE A 165 8.89 -0.12 4.09
CA ILE A 165 9.07 -0.98 5.26
C ILE A 165 8.71 -2.39 4.79
N ASP A 166 9.75 -3.18 4.50
CA ASP A 166 9.60 -4.53 3.95
C ASP A 166 8.83 -5.42 4.93
N ASP A 167 7.63 -5.81 4.55
CA ASP A 167 6.74 -6.62 5.39
C ASP A 167 7.26 -8.06 5.58
N SER A 168 8.17 -8.52 4.71
CA SER A 168 8.80 -9.84 4.85
C SER A 168 9.77 -9.94 6.03
N ALA A 169 10.22 -8.81 6.55
CA ALA A 169 11.14 -8.74 7.69
C ALA A 169 10.44 -8.97 9.04
N TYR A 170 9.11 -8.97 9.07
CA TYR A 170 8.33 -9.03 10.31
C TYR A 170 7.32 -10.18 10.27
N ASN A 171 7.01 -10.74 11.43
CA ASN A 171 6.03 -11.81 11.57
C ASN A 171 4.89 -11.37 12.49
N LYS A 172 3.69 -11.92 12.29
CA LYS A 172 2.61 -11.80 13.27
C LYS A 172 3.07 -12.33 14.62
N PRO A 173 2.73 -11.66 15.72
CA PRO A 173 3.06 -12.14 17.03
C PRO A 173 2.34 -13.48 17.31
N THR A 174 3.07 -14.42 17.88
CA THR A 174 2.52 -15.68 18.38
C THR A 174 1.95 -15.46 19.79
N GLU A 175 1.15 -16.42 20.28
CA GLU A 175 0.69 -16.37 21.69
C GLU A 175 1.86 -16.26 22.66
N LYS A 176 2.99 -16.89 22.36
CA LYS A 176 4.19 -16.81 23.19
C LYS A 176 4.78 -15.40 23.20
N ASP A 177 4.79 -14.71 22.08
CA ASP A 177 5.27 -13.33 22.00
C ASP A 177 4.36 -12.41 22.81
N LEU A 178 3.04 -12.58 22.71
CA LEU A 178 2.06 -11.80 23.49
C LEU A 178 2.17 -12.08 25.01
N GLN A 179 2.56 -13.29 25.43
CA GLN A 179 2.79 -13.62 26.84
C GLN A 179 4.02 -12.93 27.44
N THR A 180 4.91 -12.36 26.62
CA THR A 180 6.06 -11.59 27.11
C THR A 180 5.70 -10.17 27.52
N LEU A 181 4.53 -9.69 27.09
CA LEU A 181 4.03 -8.36 27.44
C LEU A 181 3.66 -8.30 28.94
N SER A 182 3.88 -7.16 29.57
CA SER A 182 3.27 -6.88 30.86
C SER A 182 1.75 -6.86 30.76
N PRO A 183 1.01 -7.05 31.85
CA PRO A 183 -0.46 -6.98 31.80
C PRO A 183 -0.98 -5.66 31.22
N GLN A 184 -0.33 -4.54 31.49
CA GLN A 184 -0.71 -3.24 30.97
C GLN A 184 -0.47 -3.12 29.47
N GLU A 185 0.71 -3.54 28.98
CA GLU A 185 1.03 -3.56 27.55
C GLU A 185 0.05 -4.45 26.77
N PHE A 186 -0.29 -5.61 27.32
CA PHE A 186 -1.27 -6.50 26.72
C PHE A 186 -2.66 -5.85 26.64
N GLU A 187 -3.15 -5.26 27.73
CA GLU A 187 -4.47 -4.60 27.75
C GLU A 187 -4.53 -3.45 26.75
N VAL A 188 -3.49 -2.61 26.67
CA VAL A 188 -3.45 -1.50 25.71
C VAL A 188 -3.38 -2.00 24.27
N THR A 189 -2.45 -2.90 23.98
CA THR A 189 -2.19 -3.30 22.58
C THR A 189 -3.21 -4.28 22.02
N GLN A 190 -3.73 -5.20 22.84
CA GLN A 190 -4.61 -6.29 22.41
C GLN A 190 -6.09 -6.02 22.71
N ASN A 191 -6.40 -5.35 23.82
CA ASN A 191 -7.77 -5.09 24.26
C ASN A 191 -8.19 -3.62 24.08
N ALA A 192 -7.37 -2.80 23.41
CA ALA A 192 -7.63 -1.38 23.15
C ALA A 192 -7.92 -0.56 24.43
N ALA A 193 -7.30 -0.94 25.56
CA ALA A 193 -7.31 -0.13 26.75
C ALA A 193 -6.49 1.15 26.57
N THR A 194 -6.68 2.13 27.42
CA THR A 194 -5.96 3.40 27.39
C THR A 194 -5.16 3.58 28.67
N ASP A 195 -3.86 3.86 28.55
CA ASP A 195 -3.02 4.25 29.67
C ASP A 195 -3.48 5.55 30.31
N ALA A 196 -3.18 5.74 31.59
CA ALA A 196 -3.38 7.03 32.24
C ALA A 196 -2.55 8.12 31.52
N PRO A 197 -3.11 9.34 31.32
CA PRO A 197 -2.35 10.41 30.69
C PRO A 197 -1.10 10.73 31.50
N PHE A 198 0.01 11.03 30.79
CA PHE A 198 1.33 11.37 31.37
C PHE A 198 1.96 10.24 32.20
N SER A 199 1.52 8.99 32.05
CA SER A 199 2.05 7.85 32.82
C SER A 199 3.19 7.11 32.17
N HIS A 200 3.37 7.26 30.84
CA HIS A 200 4.35 6.50 30.08
C HIS A 200 5.57 7.34 29.72
N GLU A 201 6.77 6.78 29.85
CA GLU A 201 8.04 7.46 29.55
C GLU A 201 8.14 8.01 28.11
N LEU A 202 7.51 7.32 27.15
CA LEU A 202 7.49 7.77 25.75
C LEU A 202 6.69 9.06 25.54
N THR A 203 5.89 9.52 26.51
CA THR A 203 5.17 10.80 26.40
C THR A 203 6.17 11.96 26.23
N ASP A 204 7.21 12.00 27.06
CA ASP A 204 8.19 13.06 27.07
C ASP A 204 9.51 12.72 26.34
N GLU A 205 9.61 11.54 25.70
CA GLU A 205 10.78 11.15 24.92
C GLU A 205 10.78 11.79 23.53
N PHE A 206 11.72 12.71 23.29
CA PHE A 206 11.90 13.44 22.01
C PHE A 206 13.26 13.21 21.36
N LYS A 207 14.06 12.26 21.87
CA LYS A 207 15.33 11.92 21.21
C LYS A 207 15.09 11.35 19.82
N SER A 208 16.10 11.53 18.95
CA SER A 208 16.06 10.96 17.60
C SER A 208 15.97 9.44 17.65
N GLY A 209 14.97 8.87 16.96
CA GLY A 209 14.74 7.43 16.93
C GLY A 209 13.46 7.03 16.19
N LEU A 210 13.17 5.74 16.25
CA LEU A 210 11.98 5.13 15.69
C LEU A 210 11.10 4.59 16.82
N TYR A 211 9.81 4.78 16.69
CA TYR A 211 8.79 4.13 17.50
C TYR A 211 8.33 2.88 16.77
N VAL A 212 8.44 1.74 17.41
CA VAL A 212 8.17 0.43 16.81
C VAL A 212 6.98 -0.24 17.49
N ASP A 213 6.32 -1.16 16.77
CA ASP A 213 5.34 -2.06 17.37
C ASP A 213 6.03 -2.95 18.41
N ILE A 214 5.54 -2.95 19.64
CA ILE A 214 6.14 -3.69 20.74
C ILE A 214 6.07 -5.21 20.51
N THR A 215 5.12 -5.69 19.71
CA THR A 215 4.90 -7.11 19.47
C THR A 215 5.71 -7.66 18.30
N THR A 216 6.04 -6.81 17.30
CA THR A 216 6.68 -7.24 16.05
C THR A 216 8.03 -6.57 15.80
N GLY A 217 8.30 -5.42 16.43
CA GLY A 217 9.46 -4.58 16.13
C GLY A 217 9.32 -3.77 14.84
N GLU A 218 8.17 -3.81 14.14
CA GLU A 218 7.95 -3.04 12.92
C GLU A 218 8.00 -1.54 13.19
N PRO A 219 8.79 -0.73 12.43
CA PRO A 219 8.81 0.72 12.56
C PRO A 219 7.47 1.34 12.17
N LEU A 220 6.91 2.15 13.07
CA LEU A 220 5.59 2.78 12.89
C LEU A 220 5.70 4.29 12.73
N PHE A 221 6.51 4.97 13.59
CA PHE A 221 6.64 6.42 13.58
C PHE A 221 8.10 6.85 13.75
N GLY A 222 8.46 7.95 13.13
CA GLY A 222 9.76 8.62 13.36
C GLY A 222 9.64 9.75 14.36
N SER A 223 10.63 9.92 15.23
CA SER A 223 10.68 11.01 16.22
C SER A 223 10.57 12.41 15.59
N SER A 224 11.02 12.59 14.34
CA SER A 224 10.90 13.84 13.59
C SER A 224 9.43 14.24 13.27
N ARG A 225 8.50 13.33 13.48
CA ARG A 225 7.05 13.57 13.30
C ARG A 225 6.29 13.67 14.61
N LYS A 226 6.98 13.47 15.73
CA LYS A 226 6.40 13.65 17.07
C LYS A 226 6.25 15.14 17.38
N PHE A 227 5.17 15.48 18.06
CA PHE A 227 4.92 16.82 18.53
C PHE A 227 4.31 16.81 19.94
N GLU A 228 4.43 17.91 20.65
CA GLU A 228 3.85 18.08 21.97
C GLU A 228 2.39 18.50 21.84
N SER A 229 1.48 17.58 22.12
CA SER A 229 0.04 17.79 22.03
C SER A 229 -0.62 18.17 23.36
N HIS A 230 0.11 18.03 24.47
CA HIS A 230 -0.36 18.20 25.85
C HIS A 230 -1.56 17.31 26.25
N CYS A 231 -1.85 16.26 25.46
CA CYS A 231 -2.95 15.33 25.75
C CYS A 231 -2.55 14.23 26.75
N GLY A 232 -1.26 14.07 27.03
CA GLY A 232 -0.73 13.06 27.94
C GLY A 232 -0.29 11.76 27.28
N TRP A 233 -0.30 11.69 25.94
CA TRP A 233 0.17 10.53 25.16
C TRP A 233 1.09 10.98 24.02
N PRO A 234 2.00 10.09 23.55
CA PRO A 234 2.79 10.36 22.36
C PRO A 234 1.92 10.68 21.15
N SER A 235 2.19 11.79 20.48
CA SER A 235 1.40 12.25 19.34
C SER A 235 2.30 12.50 18.12
N PHE A 236 1.83 12.07 16.95
CA PHE A 236 2.58 12.10 15.69
C PHE A 236 1.73 12.69 14.56
N THR A 237 2.34 13.46 13.67
CA THR A 237 1.65 14.08 12.54
C THR A 237 1.33 13.06 11.43
N LYS A 238 2.12 12.00 11.30
CA LYS A 238 1.91 10.89 10.36
C LYS A 238 2.82 9.70 10.69
N PRO A 239 2.47 8.48 10.22
CA PRO A 239 3.36 7.33 10.32
C PRO A 239 4.62 7.50 9.46
N ILE A 240 5.58 6.58 9.60
CA ILE A 240 6.80 6.53 8.79
C ILE A 240 6.51 6.21 7.31
N ALA A 241 5.53 5.36 7.08
CA ALA A 241 4.94 5.04 5.79
C ALA A 241 3.44 4.76 5.95
N LYS A 242 2.64 5.05 4.90
CA LYS A 242 1.18 4.91 4.94
C LYS A 242 0.75 3.49 5.32
N ASP A 243 1.46 2.49 4.82
CA ASP A 243 1.09 1.07 4.87
C ASP A 243 1.45 0.33 6.17
N VAL A 244 2.21 0.96 7.09
CA VAL A 244 2.56 0.31 8.38
C VAL A 244 1.44 0.38 9.42
N ILE A 245 0.38 1.14 9.18
CA ILE A 245 -0.78 1.26 10.06
C ILE A 245 -2.09 0.98 9.33
N ARG A 246 -3.12 0.67 10.10
CA ARG A 246 -4.49 0.45 9.66
C ARG A 246 -5.44 1.36 10.41
N TYR A 247 -6.52 1.77 9.74
CA TYR A 247 -7.54 2.66 10.29
C TYR A 247 -8.88 1.93 10.41
N TYR A 248 -9.49 1.99 11.57
CA TYR A 248 -10.77 1.36 11.85
C TYR A 248 -11.75 2.38 12.42
N LYS A 249 -13.03 2.28 12.01
CA LYS A 249 -14.08 3.08 12.65
C LYS A 249 -14.32 2.57 14.07
N ASP A 250 -14.22 3.45 15.05
CA ASP A 250 -14.53 3.18 16.45
C ASP A 250 -15.74 4.01 16.89
N ASN A 251 -16.83 3.32 17.19
CA ASN A 251 -18.07 3.92 17.70
C ASN A 251 -18.28 3.62 19.19
N SER A 252 -17.25 3.18 19.91
CA SER A 252 -17.32 2.91 21.34
C SER A 252 -17.52 4.20 22.17
N HIS A 253 -17.99 4.04 23.40
CA HIS A 253 -18.20 5.13 24.35
C HIS A 253 -19.09 6.29 23.86
N GLY A 254 -19.94 6.05 22.84
CA GLY A 254 -20.82 7.07 22.26
C GLY A 254 -20.08 8.12 21.41
N MET A 255 -18.83 7.88 21.05
CA MET A 255 -18.01 8.74 20.19
C MET A 255 -17.86 8.12 18.80
N GLN A 256 -17.59 8.96 17.80
CA GLN A 256 -17.18 8.50 16.47
C GLN A 256 -15.72 8.88 16.27
N ARG A 257 -14.85 7.88 16.26
CA ARG A 257 -13.40 8.06 16.15
C ARG A 257 -12.84 7.15 15.06
N ILE A 258 -11.58 7.37 14.71
CA ILE A 258 -10.81 6.48 13.86
C ILE A 258 -9.69 5.90 14.71
N GLU A 259 -9.79 4.61 15.02
CA GLU A 259 -8.75 3.85 15.70
C GLU A 259 -7.59 3.58 14.75
N VAL A 260 -6.38 3.65 15.27
CA VAL A 260 -5.14 3.32 14.57
C VAL A 260 -4.56 2.03 15.16
N ARG A 261 -4.24 1.07 14.30
CA ARG A 261 -3.56 -0.17 14.67
C ARG A 261 -2.32 -0.41 13.81
N SER A 262 -1.33 -1.11 14.34
CA SER A 262 -0.19 -1.56 13.54
C SER A 262 -0.63 -2.59 12.50
N ARG A 263 0.06 -2.60 11.34
CA ARG A 263 -0.27 -3.46 10.19
C ARG A 263 -0.12 -4.95 10.54
N ILE A 264 1.01 -5.33 11.12
CA ILE A 264 1.39 -6.74 11.32
C ILE A 264 0.96 -7.23 12.70
N GLY A 265 1.23 -6.47 13.75
CA GLY A 265 0.91 -6.83 15.13
C GLY A 265 -0.57 -6.68 15.47
N ASN A 266 -1.32 -5.93 14.65
CA ASN A 266 -2.69 -5.50 14.96
C ASN A 266 -2.82 -4.87 16.34
N ALA A 267 -1.74 -4.29 16.85
CA ALA A 267 -1.69 -3.63 18.13
C ALA A 267 -2.44 -2.30 18.08
N HIS A 268 -3.29 -2.04 19.06
CA HIS A 268 -3.91 -0.74 19.25
C HIS A 268 -2.85 0.33 19.53
N LEU A 269 -2.86 1.43 18.78
CA LEU A 269 -1.89 2.53 18.90
C LEU A 269 -2.54 3.84 19.36
N GLY A 270 -3.86 3.91 19.37
CA GLY A 270 -4.61 5.11 19.71
C GLY A 270 -5.62 5.50 18.62
N HIS A 271 -5.86 6.80 18.47
CA HIS A 271 -6.86 7.33 17.55
C HIS A 271 -6.32 8.51 16.76
N VAL A 272 -6.95 8.79 15.61
CA VAL A 272 -6.71 10.03 14.86
C VAL A 272 -7.45 11.18 15.55
N PHE A 273 -6.78 12.32 15.70
CA PHE A 273 -7.35 13.57 16.17
C PHE A 273 -7.27 14.60 15.03
N GLU A 274 -8.31 15.42 14.88
CA GLU A 274 -8.36 16.56 13.96
C GLU A 274 -7.77 17.82 14.63
#